data_a5854e983f3342976ca54130f3f07f9a
#
_entry.id   a5854e983f3342976ca54130f3f07f9a
#
_cell.length_a   1.000
_cell.length_b   1.000
_cell.length_c   1.000
_cell.angle_alpha   90.00
_cell.angle_beta   90.00
_cell.angle_gamma   90.00
#
_symmetry.space_group_name_H-M   'P 1'
#
loop_
_entity.id
_entity.type
_entity.pdbx_description
1 polymer ?
#
loop_
_entity_poly.entity_id
_entity_poly.type
_entity_poly.pdbx_seq_one_letter_code
_entity_poly.pdbx_strand_id
1 'polypeptide(L)'
;MSTFVAVAEELHFGRASIRLNLAQPAVTAQVQAIEKELGLPLLIRSTRRVQLTPAGSVFYERCVQLLRDVDESCAITQAVAGKAASKITIGTIHPATFGVLPDFLARIGRRYPDIRIHIRNGTTESIVRDIERGQVNIGFVRPLDNNGALRWQALTEERYLLAVSKDNALAEAQTVTLEDLRRQKIISFSRSNLSYTERYFLDTYREHDLSDRIVYTCDDTLSLIALVSAGVGVGFVPEWAANLPNRNFRLKAVEEIDLRIGLGLAWSKQDPTANRDDIIEIGRQLASTIAKAPARKQYRN
;
A
#
# COMPACT_ATOMS: atom_id res chain seq x y z
N MET A 1 -1.74 -29.53 3.29
CA MET A 1 -1.32 -28.21 2.75
C MET A 1 -0.90 -27.24 3.86
N SER A 2 -1.68 -26.99 4.90
CA SER A 2 -1.33 -26.10 6.03
C SER A 2 0.00 -26.45 6.69
N THR A 3 0.30 -27.74 6.84
CA THR A 3 1.59 -28.22 7.39
C THR A 3 2.79 -27.84 6.53
N PHE A 4 2.67 -27.99 5.22
CA PHE A 4 3.72 -27.57 4.29
C PHE A 4 3.94 -26.06 4.33
N VAL A 5 2.85 -25.26 4.34
CA VAL A 5 2.92 -23.80 4.45
C VAL A 5 3.66 -23.38 5.73
N ALA A 6 3.31 -23.99 6.89
CA ALA A 6 3.99 -23.68 8.13
C ALA A 6 5.50 -23.99 8.08
N VAL A 7 5.91 -25.14 7.48
CA VAL A 7 7.33 -25.48 7.32
C VAL A 7 8.03 -24.52 6.34
N ALA A 8 7.35 -24.10 5.27
CA ALA A 8 7.88 -23.16 4.28
C ALA A 8 8.12 -21.77 4.87
N GLU A 9 7.26 -21.30 5.77
CA GLU A 9 7.40 -20.00 6.45
C GLU A 9 8.45 -20.03 7.54
N GLU A 10 8.49 -21.10 8.34
CA GLU A 10 9.44 -21.25 9.43
C GLU A 10 10.84 -21.66 8.97
N LEU A 11 10.97 -22.28 7.79
CA LEU A 11 12.17 -22.92 7.29
C LEU A 11 12.81 -23.86 8.33
N HIS A 12 11.95 -24.45 9.19
CA HIS A 12 12.38 -25.31 10.31
C HIS A 12 11.24 -26.20 10.79
N PHE A 13 11.40 -27.54 10.69
CA PHE A 13 10.38 -28.50 11.08
C PHE A 13 9.99 -28.43 12.57
N GLY A 14 10.96 -28.18 13.47
CA GLY A 14 10.68 -28.05 14.91
C GLY A 14 9.86 -26.80 15.25
N ARG A 15 10.15 -25.63 14.64
CA ARG A 15 9.32 -24.43 14.84
C ARG A 15 7.94 -24.61 14.25
N ALA A 16 7.85 -25.18 13.07
CA ALA A 16 6.54 -25.49 12.45
C ALA A 16 5.72 -26.46 13.30
N SER A 17 6.33 -27.45 13.92
CA SER A 17 5.62 -28.39 14.80
C SER A 17 5.06 -27.72 16.05
N ILE A 18 5.80 -26.81 16.67
CA ILE A 18 5.34 -25.99 17.80
C ILE A 18 4.17 -25.12 17.36
N ARG A 19 4.31 -24.40 16.24
CA ARG A 19 3.26 -23.54 15.69
C ARG A 19 1.95 -24.28 15.40
N LEU A 20 2.06 -25.53 14.92
CA LEU A 20 0.90 -26.36 14.55
C LEU A 20 0.37 -27.19 15.73
N ASN A 21 1.04 -27.17 16.86
CA ASN A 21 0.77 -28.03 18.00
C ASN A 21 0.73 -29.53 17.60
N LEU A 22 1.73 -29.95 16.81
CA LEU A 22 1.91 -31.29 16.31
C LEU A 22 3.29 -31.85 16.69
N ALA A 23 3.43 -33.16 16.78
CA ALA A 23 4.74 -33.77 16.91
C ALA A 23 5.57 -33.59 15.62
N GLN A 24 6.88 -33.28 15.75
CA GLN A 24 7.74 -33.06 14.59
C GLN A 24 7.77 -34.25 13.59
N PRO A 25 7.76 -35.52 14.00
CA PRO A 25 7.64 -36.64 13.07
C PRO A 25 6.35 -36.61 12.23
N ALA A 26 5.23 -36.18 12.80
CA ALA A 26 3.98 -36.03 12.08
C ALA A 26 4.05 -34.95 11.02
N VAL A 27 4.63 -33.78 11.35
CA VAL A 27 4.87 -32.69 10.39
C VAL A 27 5.75 -33.19 9.24
N THR A 28 6.83 -33.93 9.56
CA THR A 28 7.73 -34.49 8.55
C THR A 28 7.02 -35.47 7.63
N ALA A 29 6.23 -36.39 8.20
CA ALA A 29 5.47 -37.38 7.43
C ALA A 29 4.44 -36.75 6.50
N GLN A 30 3.72 -35.70 6.95
CA GLN A 30 2.74 -35.00 6.13
C GLN A 30 3.39 -34.28 4.95
N VAL A 31 4.54 -33.63 5.14
CA VAL A 31 5.27 -32.98 4.04
C VAL A 31 5.80 -34.03 3.06
N GLN A 32 6.37 -35.13 3.55
CA GLN A 32 6.83 -36.23 2.69
C GLN A 32 5.69 -36.86 1.88
N ALA A 33 4.51 -36.99 2.46
CA ALA A 33 3.33 -37.50 1.74
C ALA A 33 2.96 -36.60 0.56
N ILE A 34 3.00 -35.28 0.74
CA ILE A 34 2.75 -34.30 -0.34
C ILE A 34 3.82 -34.43 -1.42
N GLU A 35 5.11 -34.47 -1.05
CA GLU A 35 6.22 -34.62 -2.01
C GLU A 35 6.11 -35.95 -2.79
N LYS A 36 5.71 -37.01 -2.12
CA LYS A 36 5.48 -38.32 -2.75
C LYS A 36 4.32 -38.30 -3.74
N GLU A 37 3.21 -37.66 -3.37
CA GLU A 37 2.02 -37.51 -4.24
C GLU A 37 2.32 -36.69 -5.48
N LEU A 38 3.11 -35.62 -5.33
CA LEU A 38 3.54 -34.76 -6.44
C LEU A 38 4.69 -35.37 -7.28
N GLY A 39 5.37 -36.40 -6.75
CA GLY A 39 6.52 -37.03 -7.42
C GLY A 39 7.78 -36.18 -7.48
N LEU A 40 7.88 -35.12 -6.67
CA LEU A 40 9.03 -34.19 -6.67
C LEU A 40 9.25 -33.58 -5.29
N PRO A 41 10.51 -33.19 -4.96
CA PRO A 41 10.83 -32.54 -3.70
C PRO A 41 10.39 -31.07 -3.72
N LEU A 42 9.73 -30.65 -2.64
CA LEU A 42 9.36 -29.25 -2.41
C LEU A 42 10.37 -28.53 -1.51
N LEU A 43 11.10 -29.30 -0.70
CA LEU A 43 12.09 -28.77 0.26
C LEU A 43 13.45 -29.40 0.04
N ILE A 44 14.48 -28.57 0.06
CA ILE A 44 15.88 -28.98 0.20
C ILE A 44 16.16 -29.09 1.69
N ARG A 45 16.55 -30.28 2.15
CA ARG A 45 16.83 -30.57 3.55
C ARG A 45 18.32 -30.86 3.71
N SER A 46 18.98 -30.05 4.53
CA SER A 46 20.33 -30.33 5.02
C SER A 46 20.33 -30.38 6.54
N THR A 47 21.37 -30.90 7.14
CA THR A 47 21.53 -30.92 8.61
C THR A 47 21.54 -29.53 9.25
N ARG A 48 21.70 -28.47 8.44
CA ARG A 48 21.82 -27.10 8.91
C ARG A 48 20.74 -26.15 8.39
N ARG A 49 20.04 -26.50 7.30
CA ARG A 49 19.07 -25.58 6.64
C ARG A 49 17.94 -26.34 5.94
N VAL A 50 16.75 -25.76 6.01
CA VAL A 50 15.60 -26.09 5.18
C VAL A 50 15.36 -24.93 4.22
N GLN A 51 15.20 -25.23 2.95
CA GLN A 51 14.92 -24.22 1.90
C GLN A 51 13.86 -24.77 0.94
N LEU A 52 13.12 -23.87 0.32
CA LEU A 52 12.20 -24.26 -0.76
C LEU A 52 12.97 -24.57 -2.05
N THR A 53 12.55 -25.60 -2.76
CA THR A 53 12.90 -25.77 -4.18
C THR A 53 12.16 -24.75 -5.04
N PRO A 54 12.52 -24.51 -6.31
CA PRO A 54 11.71 -23.72 -7.23
C PRO A 54 10.25 -24.21 -7.31
N ALA A 55 10.06 -25.54 -7.36
CA ALA A 55 8.74 -26.15 -7.33
C ALA A 55 8.04 -25.92 -5.98
N GLY A 56 8.79 -25.99 -4.86
CA GLY A 56 8.31 -25.70 -3.52
C GLY A 56 7.81 -24.26 -3.38
N SER A 57 8.50 -23.29 -3.99
CA SER A 57 8.08 -21.89 -3.97
C SER A 57 6.74 -21.69 -4.71
N VAL A 58 6.60 -22.28 -5.89
CA VAL A 58 5.34 -22.23 -6.67
C VAL A 58 4.22 -22.92 -5.89
N PHE A 59 4.48 -24.09 -5.31
CA PHE A 59 3.49 -24.83 -4.54
C PHE A 59 3.09 -24.11 -3.25
N TYR A 60 4.05 -23.45 -2.58
CA TYR A 60 3.79 -22.60 -1.42
C TYR A 60 2.80 -21.48 -1.74
N GLU A 61 3.06 -20.72 -2.79
CA GLU A 61 2.17 -19.62 -3.21
C GLU A 61 0.74 -20.13 -3.49
N ARG A 62 0.63 -21.27 -4.18
CA ARG A 62 -0.68 -21.88 -4.48
C ARG A 62 -1.39 -22.41 -3.23
N CYS A 63 -0.65 -23.06 -2.30
CA CYS A 63 -1.22 -23.53 -1.04
C CYS A 63 -1.73 -22.38 -0.17
N VAL A 64 -0.97 -21.28 -0.08
CA VAL A 64 -1.40 -20.09 0.66
C VAL A 64 -2.68 -19.53 0.08
N GLN A 65 -2.82 -19.48 -1.24
CA GLN A 65 -4.03 -19.00 -1.90
C GLN A 65 -5.23 -19.93 -1.60
N LEU A 66 -5.08 -21.23 -1.80
CA LEU A 66 -6.13 -22.22 -1.57
C LEU A 66 -6.63 -22.24 -0.11
N LEU A 67 -5.71 -22.13 0.86
CA LEU A 67 -6.11 -22.08 2.27
C LEU A 67 -6.93 -20.84 2.59
N ARG A 68 -6.63 -19.71 1.97
CA ARG A 68 -7.42 -18.47 2.10
C ARG A 68 -8.79 -18.60 1.47
N ASP A 69 -8.86 -19.18 0.27
CA ASP A 69 -10.13 -19.38 -0.42
C ASP A 69 -11.08 -20.28 0.43
N VAL A 70 -10.51 -21.25 1.15
CA VAL A 70 -11.25 -22.06 2.13
C VAL A 70 -11.74 -21.22 3.32
N ASP A 71 -10.83 -20.43 3.93
CA ASP A 71 -11.18 -19.57 5.07
C ASP A 71 -12.24 -18.54 4.68
N GLU A 72 -12.14 -17.98 3.48
CA GLU A 72 -13.10 -17.03 2.93
C GLU A 72 -14.45 -17.68 2.67
N SER A 73 -14.47 -18.89 2.07
CA SER A 73 -15.68 -19.67 1.86
C SER A 73 -16.39 -19.96 3.18
N CYS A 74 -15.64 -20.30 4.23
CA CYS A 74 -16.18 -20.49 5.57
C CYS A 74 -16.77 -19.18 6.13
N ALA A 75 -16.05 -18.05 5.98
CA ALA A 75 -16.51 -16.75 6.47
C ALA A 75 -17.79 -16.29 5.76
N ILE A 76 -17.87 -16.45 4.43
CA ILE A 76 -19.06 -16.12 3.64
C ILE A 76 -20.25 -16.97 4.09
N THR A 77 -20.03 -18.28 4.25
CA THR A 77 -21.08 -19.21 4.71
C THR A 77 -21.60 -18.82 6.10
N GLN A 78 -20.71 -18.45 7.01
CA GLN A 78 -21.07 -17.96 8.35
C GLN A 78 -21.81 -16.62 8.31
N ALA A 79 -21.40 -15.71 7.43
CA ALA A 79 -22.06 -14.41 7.25
C ALA A 79 -23.49 -14.57 6.70
N VAL A 80 -23.68 -15.44 5.71
CA VAL A 80 -25.03 -15.78 5.17
C VAL A 80 -25.90 -16.41 6.24
N ALA A 81 -25.33 -17.21 7.14
CA ALA A 81 -26.04 -17.80 8.27
C ALA A 81 -26.28 -16.80 9.43
N GLY A 82 -25.90 -15.54 9.31
CA GLY A 82 -26.04 -14.53 10.37
C GLY A 82 -25.16 -14.78 11.61
N LYS A 83 -24.16 -15.66 11.50
CA LYS A 83 -23.36 -16.15 12.64
C LYS A 83 -22.01 -15.45 12.82
N ALA A 84 -21.60 -14.57 11.92
CA ALA A 84 -20.34 -13.86 12.03
C ALA A 84 -20.44 -12.42 11.53
N ALA A 85 -19.74 -11.50 12.20
CA ALA A 85 -19.50 -10.17 11.67
C ALA A 85 -18.67 -10.28 10.39
N SER A 86 -19.09 -9.59 9.32
CA SER A 86 -18.34 -9.53 8.07
C SER A 86 -16.94 -8.97 8.37
N LYS A 87 -15.90 -9.65 7.90
CA LYS A 87 -14.51 -9.16 7.98
C LYS A 87 -14.10 -8.65 6.61
N ILE A 88 -13.46 -7.48 6.58
CA ILE A 88 -12.88 -6.93 5.36
C ILE A 88 -11.44 -6.46 5.62
N THR A 89 -10.55 -6.74 4.69
CA THR A 89 -9.19 -6.20 4.70
C THR A 89 -9.08 -5.09 3.67
N ILE A 90 -8.70 -3.90 4.13
CA ILE A 90 -8.50 -2.72 3.29
C ILE A 90 -7.00 -2.47 3.19
N GLY A 91 -6.48 -2.55 1.96
CA GLY A 91 -5.12 -2.14 1.64
C GLY A 91 -5.04 -0.62 1.49
N THR A 92 -3.96 0.00 1.93
CA THR A 92 -3.79 1.44 1.83
C THR A 92 -2.34 1.85 1.63
N ILE A 93 -2.13 2.87 0.83
CA ILE A 93 -0.86 3.58 0.72
C ILE A 93 -0.85 4.77 1.69
N HIS A 94 0.33 5.24 2.11
CA HIS A 94 0.44 6.37 3.05
C HIS A 94 -0.42 7.59 2.68
N PRO A 95 -0.44 8.06 1.42
CA PRO A 95 -1.27 9.20 1.06
C PRO A 95 -2.75 8.99 1.35
N ALA A 96 -3.29 7.81 1.08
CA ALA A 96 -4.68 7.51 1.39
C ALA A 96 -4.95 7.42 2.90
N THR A 97 -3.98 6.86 3.65
CA THR A 97 -4.08 6.72 5.11
C THR A 97 -4.25 8.07 5.81
N PHE A 98 -3.53 9.09 5.36
CA PHE A 98 -3.60 10.44 5.94
C PHE A 98 -4.64 11.34 5.25
N GLY A 99 -5.13 10.97 4.08
CA GLY A 99 -6.12 11.71 3.31
C GLY A 99 -7.54 11.16 3.48
N VAL A 100 -7.92 10.23 2.64
CA VAL A 100 -9.32 9.81 2.44
C VAL A 100 -9.76 8.64 3.33
N LEU A 101 -8.84 7.81 3.82
CA LEU A 101 -9.16 6.59 4.56
C LEU A 101 -9.95 6.84 5.85
N PRO A 102 -9.63 7.84 6.70
CA PRO A 102 -10.37 8.10 7.93
C PRO A 102 -11.86 8.36 7.68
N ASP A 103 -12.18 9.21 6.71
CA ASP A 103 -13.57 9.55 6.34
C ASP A 103 -14.29 8.34 5.72
N PHE A 104 -13.58 7.54 4.94
CA PHE A 104 -14.09 6.31 4.37
C PHE A 104 -14.48 5.31 5.46
N LEU A 105 -13.58 5.08 6.42
CA LEU A 105 -13.83 4.18 7.56
C LEU A 105 -14.97 4.67 8.44
N ALA A 106 -15.06 5.97 8.70
CA ALA A 106 -16.15 6.55 9.46
C ALA A 106 -17.51 6.31 8.79
N ARG A 107 -17.60 6.36 7.46
CA ARG A 107 -18.82 6.06 6.70
C ARG A 107 -19.18 4.58 6.77
N ILE A 108 -18.17 3.69 6.60
CA ILE A 108 -18.39 2.23 6.73
C ILE A 108 -18.88 1.89 8.14
N GLY A 109 -18.24 2.40 9.19
CA GLY A 109 -18.61 2.11 10.57
C GLY A 109 -20.05 2.55 10.92
N ARG A 110 -20.54 3.65 10.34
CA ARG A 110 -21.94 4.06 10.49
C ARG A 110 -22.91 3.14 9.78
N ARG A 111 -22.53 2.60 8.62
CA ARG A 111 -23.38 1.75 7.79
C ARG A 111 -23.38 0.30 8.25
N TYR A 112 -22.23 -0.16 8.78
CA TYR A 112 -21.95 -1.53 9.21
C TYR A 112 -21.28 -1.52 10.59
N PRO A 113 -22.01 -1.30 11.69
CA PRO A 113 -21.41 -1.20 13.04
C PRO A 113 -20.63 -2.42 13.49
N ASP A 114 -21.04 -3.62 13.04
CA ASP A 114 -20.46 -4.90 13.44
C ASP A 114 -19.36 -5.40 12.49
N ILE A 115 -19.02 -4.62 11.44
CA ILE A 115 -17.99 -5.04 10.48
C ILE A 115 -16.59 -4.97 11.13
N ARG A 116 -15.83 -6.03 10.96
CA ARG A 116 -14.41 -6.04 11.39
C ARG A 116 -13.52 -5.64 10.24
N ILE A 117 -12.81 -4.53 10.39
CA ILE A 117 -11.91 -3.99 9.37
C ILE A 117 -10.47 -4.21 9.81
N HIS A 118 -9.69 -4.82 8.92
CA HIS A 118 -8.24 -4.90 9.04
C HIS A 118 -7.60 -3.94 8.03
N ILE A 119 -6.69 -3.07 8.49
CA ILE A 119 -5.96 -2.14 7.62
C ILE A 119 -4.57 -2.69 7.37
N ARG A 120 -4.20 -2.77 6.10
CA ARG A 120 -2.88 -3.23 5.66
C ARG A 120 -2.19 -2.14 4.86
N ASN A 121 -1.07 -1.64 5.38
CA ASN A 121 -0.26 -0.64 4.69
C ASN A 121 0.70 -1.29 3.68
N GLY A 122 0.94 -0.62 2.55
CA GLY A 122 1.87 -1.09 1.54
C GLY A 122 2.11 -0.07 0.44
N THR A 123 2.82 -0.49 -0.61
CA THR A 123 2.92 0.24 -1.88
C THR A 123 1.76 -0.14 -2.80
N THR A 124 1.50 0.63 -3.85
CA THR A 124 0.49 0.30 -4.87
C THR A 124 0.70 -1.13 -5.39
N GLU A 125 1.93 -1.49 -5.74
CA GLU A 125 2.27 -2.81 -6.31
C GLU A 125 2.05 -3.94 -5.31
N SER A 126 2.38 -3.73 -4.03
CA SER A 126 2.16 -4.74 -2.99
C SER A 126 0.67 -4.95 -2.72
N ILE A 127 -0.11 -3.86 -2.67
CA ILE A 127 -1.55 -3.92 -2.45
C ILE A 127 -2.25 -4.56 -3.65
N VAL A 128 -1.84 -4.25 -4.88
CA VAL A 128 -2.35 -4.89 -6.10
C VAL A 128 -2.11 -6.40 -6.04
N ARG A 129 -0.88 -6.85 -5.75
CA ARG A 129 -0.59 -8.28 -5.56
C ARG A 129 -1.43 -8.92 -4.46
N ASP A 130 -1.66 -8.20 -3.36
CA ASP A 130 -2.45 -8.69 -2.25
C ASP A 130 -3.95 -8.79 -2.61
N ILE A 131 -4.48 -7.90 -3.47
CA ILE A 131 -5.84 -8.01 -4.02
C ILE A 131 -5.93 -9.23 -4.95
N GLU A 132 -4.96 -9.40 -5.85
CA GLU A 132 -4.92 -10.56 -6.77
C GLU A 132 -4.85 -11.91 -6.03
N ARG A 133 -4.22 -11.91 -4.86
CA ARG A 133 -4.11 -13.07 -3.97
C ARG A 133 -5.28 -13.19 -2.97
N GLY A 134 -6.30 -12.35 -3.04
CA GLY A 134 -7.43 -12.34 -2.11
C GLY A 134 -7.07 -11.97 -0.66
N GLN A 135 -5.90 -11.37 -0.40
CA GLN A 135 -5.47 -10.95 0.95
C GLN A 135 -6.00 -9.58 1.34
N VAL A 136 -6.35 -8.80 0.33
CA VAL A 136 -6.94 -7.47 0.43
C VAL A 136 -8.20 -7.48 -0.43
N ASN A 137 -9.31 -7.07 0.13
CA ASN A 137 -10.60 -7.02 -0.57
C ASN A 137 -10.73 -5.72 -1.38
N ILE A 138 -10.31 -4.60 -0.80
CA ILE A 138 -10.33 -3.28 -1.44
C ILE A 138 -9.02 -2.56 -1.12
N GLY A 139 -8.38 -1.97 -2.13
CA GLY A 139 -7.13 -1.24 -1.97
C GLY A 139 -7.24 0.22 -2.38
N PHE A 140 -6.71 1.12 -1.58
CA PHE A 140 -6.41 2.49 -1.99
C PHE A 140 -5.05 2.50 -2.68
N VAL A 141 -5.02 2.84 -3.96
CA VAL A 141 -3.82 2.74 -4.80
C VAL A 141 -3.71 3.92 -5.77
N ARG A 142 -2.52 4.13 -6.30
CA ARG A 142 -2.28 5.05 -7.41
C ARG A 142 -2.92 4.51 -8.70
N PRO A 143 -3.07 5.34 -9.75
CA PRO A 143 -3.52 4.86 -11.05
C PRO A 143 -2.71 3.64 -11.52
N LEU A 144 -3.41 2.69 -12.12
CA LEU A 144 -2.82 1.45 -12.61
C LEU A 144 -2.63 1.54 -14.13
N ASP A 145 -1.43 1.27 -14.61
CA ASP A 145 -1.12 1.27 -16.05
C ASP A 145 -1.87 0.14 -16.79
N ASN A 146 -2.06 -0.99 -16.10
CA ASN A 146 -2.83 -2.12 -16.60
C ASN A 146 -3.65 -2.71 -15.45
N ASN A 147 -4.96 -2.73 -15.60
CA ASN A 147 -5.87 -3.19 -14.57
C ASN A 147 -5.99 -4.73 -14.50
N GLY A 148 -5.58 -5.48 -15.52
CA GLY A 148 -5.65 -6.95 -15.54
C GLY A 148 -7.00 -7.51 -15.07
N ALA A 149 -6.94 -8.33 -14.02
CA ALA A 149 -8.11 -8.91 -13.34
C ALA A 149 -8.79 -7.94 -12.36
N LEU A 150 -8.25 -6.74 -12.14
CA LEU A 150 -8.77 -5.77 -11.20
C LEU A 150 -9.75 -4.79 -11.86
N ARG A 151 -10.57 -4.20 -11.02
CA ARG A 151 -11.29 -2.96 -11.29
C ARG A 151 -10.58 -1.82 -10.56
N TRP A 152 -10.52 -0.66 -11.18
CA TRP A 152 -10.00 0.55 -10.56
C TRP A 152 -10.98 1.70 -10.78
N GLN A 153 -11.13 2.54 -9.77
CA GLN A 153 -11.98 3.71 -9.81
C GLN A 153 -11.29 4.91 -9.18
N ALA A 154 -11.19 5.99 -9.91
CA ALA A 154 -10.67 7.25 -9.39
C ALA A 154 -11.53 7.77 -8.22
N LEU A 155 -10.87 8.24 -7.16
CA LEU A 155 -11.49 8.90 -6.02
C LEU A 155 -11.19 10.39 -6.00
N THR A 156 -9.91 10.75 -6.14
CA THR A 156 -9.45 12.13 -6.05
C THR A 156 -8.10 12.28 -6.73
N GLU A 157 -7.71 13.51 -6.96
CA GLU A 157 -6.32 13.89 -7.28
C GLU A 157 -5.71 14.62 -6.10
N GLU A 158 -4.52 14.22 -5.72
CA GLU A 158 -3.76 14.87 -4.66
C GLU A 158 -2.77 15.83 -5.28
N ARG A 159 -2.81 17.08 -4.81
CA ARG A 159 -1.83 18.09 -5.17
C ARG A 159 -0.56 17.87 -4.36
N TYR A 160 0.58 18.00 -5.02
CA TYR A 160 1.89 17.99 -4.39
C TYR A 160 2.46 19.41 -4.34
N LEU A 161 3.00 19.77 -3.18
CA LEU A 161 3.62 21.07 -2.93
C LEU A 161 5.07 20.86 -2.51
N LEU A 162 5.91 21.85 -2.79
CA LEU A 162 7.30 21.84 -2.34
C LEU A 162 7.34 22.03 -0.82
N ALA A 163 7.87 21.06 -0.12
CA ALA A 163 8.20 21.18 1.29
C ALA A 163 9.60 21.78 1.45
N VAL A 164 9.72 22.83 2.24
CA VAL A 164 10.95 23.52 2.58
C VAL A 164 11.08 23.64 4.09
N SER A 165 12.27 23.43 4.66
CA SER A 165 12.49 23.66 6.09
C SER A 165 12.14 25.10 6.47
N LYS A 166 11.67 25.33 7.70
CA LYS A 166 11.42 26.70 8.19
C LYS A 166 12.66 27.57 8.20
N ASP A 167 13.84 26.95 8.29
CA ASP A 167 15.13 27.65 8.28
C ASP A 167 15.65 27.93 6.85
N ASN A 168 14.97 27.44 5.82
CA ASN A 168 15.30 27.70 4.43
C ASN A 168 14.75 29.07 4.01
N ALA A 169 15.53 29.85 3.25
CA ALA A 169 15.12 31.16 2.75
C ALA A 169 13.80 31.14 1.97
N LEU A 170 13.50 30.03 1.29
CA LEU A 170 12.24 29.85 0.54
C LEU A 170 11.01 29.73 1.45
N ALA A 171 11.19 29.48 2.75
CA ALA A 171 10.06 29.36 3.68
C ALA A 171 9.26 30.66 3.79
N GLU A 172 9.92 31.82 3.71
CA GLU A 172 9.30 33.13 3.80
C GLU A 172 8.98 33.74 2.42
N ALA A 173 9.42 33.11 1.32
CA ALA A 173 9.09 33.57 -0.03
C ALA A 173 7.57 33.53 -0.28
N GLN A 174 7.03 34.52 -0.95
CA GLN A 174 5.61 34.51 -1.35
C GLN A 174 5.34 33.45 -2.42
N THR A 175 6.24 33.36 -3.40
CA THR A 175 6.26 32.39 -4.49
C THR A 175 7.61 31.73 -4.58
N VAL A 176 7.67 30.54 -5.13
CA VAL A 176 8.90 29.82 -5.45
C VAL A 176 8.93 29.57 -6.95
N THR A 177 9.99 29.97 -7.58
CA THR A 177 10.21 29.80 -9.02
C THR A 177 11.04 28.54 -9.30
N LEU A 178 11.06 28.11 -10.55
CA LEU A 178 11.92 27.03 -11.01
C LEU A 178 13.41 27.36 -10.80
N GLU A 179 13.80 28.63 -10.99
CA GLU A 179 15.17 29.09 -10.78
C GLU A 179 15.58 28.97 -9.29
N ASP A 180 14.68 29.27 -8.37
CA ASP A 180 14.92 29.06 -6.94
C ASP A 180 15.15 27.59 -6.64
N LEU A 181 14.36 26.70 -7.26
CA LEU A 181 14.44 25.26 -7.07
C LEU A 181 15.74 24.68 -7.62
N ARG A 182 16.27 25.22 -8.74
CA ARG A 182 17.57 24.84 -9.31
C ARG A 182 18.75 25.08 -8.39
N ARG A 183 18.61 25.95 -7.41
CA ARG A 183 19.64 26.26 -6.39
C ARG A 183 19.56 25.38 -5.16
N GLN A 184 18.50 24.54 -5.04
CA GLN A 184 18.28 23.67 -3.90
C GLN A 184 18.84 22.26 -4.13
N LYS A 185 19.12 21.56 -3.03
CA LYS A 185 19.28 20.11 -3.03
C LYS A 185 17.90 19.48 -3.00
N ILE A 186 17.59 18.59 -3.93
CA ILE A 186 16.30 17.95 -4.01
C ILE A 186 16.36 16.57 -3.36
N ILE A 187 15.33 16.27 -2.57
CA ILE A 187 15.03 14.95 -2.03
C ILE A 187 13.88 14.40 -2.86
N SER A 188 14.06 13.24 -3.47
CA SER A 188 13.06 12.59 -4.31
C SER A 188 12.72 11.20 -3.83
N PHE A 189 11.73 10.57 -4.46
CA PHE A 189 11.46 9.16 -4.23
C PHE A 189 12.51 8.27 -4.92
N SER A 190 12.77 7.10 -4.31
CA SER A 190 13.74 6.11 -4.82
C SER A 190 13.33 5.61 -6.21
N ARG A 191 14.34 5.22 -7.02
CA ARG A 191 14.14 4.69 -8.38
C ARG A 191 13.96 3.16 -8.40
N SER A 192 13.87 2.52 -7.23
CA SER A 192 14.00 1.06 -7.11
C SER A 192 12.88 0.26 -7.76
N ASN A 193 11.67 0.79 -7.82
CA ASN A 193 10.49 0.07 -8.28
C ASN A 193 9.81 0.66 -9.52
N LEU A 194 10.23 1.82 -10.02
CA LEU A 194 9.62 2.53 -11.16
C LEU A 194 8.09 2.56 -11.09
N SER A 195 7.55 2.79 -9.89
CA SER A 195 6.12 2.95 -9.68
C SER A 195 5.56 4.11 -10.50
N TYR A 196 4.24 4.15 -10.69
CA TYR A 196 3.58 5.26 -11.37
C TYR A 196 4.02 6.63 -10.79
N THR A 197 4.04 6.76 -9.47
CA THR A 197 4.44 7.99 -8.78
C THR A 197 5.92 8.35 -9.04
N GLU A 198 6.82 7.37 -8.96
CA GLU A 198 8.24 7.59 -9.19
C GLU A 198 8.53 8.04 -10.62
N ARG A 199 7.91 7.39 -11.62
CA ARG A 199 8.02 7.81 -13.02
C ARG A 199 7.53 9.23 -13.21
N TYR A 200 6.36 9.58 -12.66
CA TYR A 200 5.77 10.90 -12.76
C TYR A 200 6.68 12.00 -12.22
N PHE A 201 7.31 11.79 -11.05
CA PHE A 201 8.27 12.73 -10.50
C PHE A 201 9.56 12.81 -11.33
N LEU A 202 10.07 11.67 -11.78
CA LEU A 202 11.29 11.65 -12.60
C LEU A 202 11.10 12.38 -13.93
N ASP A 203 9.96 12.21 -14.57
CA ASP A 203 9.65 12.90 -15.83
C ASP A 203 9.52 14.39 -15.59
N THR A 204 8.83 14.84 -14.53
CA THR A 204 8.77 16.25 -14.14
C THR A 204 10.17 16.84 -13.89
N TYR A 205 11.02 16.12 -13.15
CA TYR A 205 12.39 16.62 -12.90
C TYR A 205 13.24 16.70 -14.18
N ARG A 206 13.03 15.82 -15.14
CA ARG A 206 13.70 15.88 -16.46
C ARG A 206 13.19 17.03 -17.30
N GLU A 207 11.89 17.23 -17.38
CA GLU A 207 11.25 18.30 -18.13
C GLU A 207 11.71 19.69 -17.70
N HIS A 208 12.10 19.83 -16.43
CA HIS A 208 12.52 21.10 -15.84
C HIS A 208 14.01 21.19 -15.53
N ASP A 209 14.84 20.28 -16.04
CA ASP A 209 16.30 20.23 -15.84
C ASP A 209 16.72 20.19 -14.36
N LEU A 210 15.95 19.45 -13.53
CA LEU A 210 16.19 19.32 -12.09
C LEU A 210 16.84 18.00 -11.69
N SER A 211 17.07 17.08 -12.62
CA SER A 211 17.56 15.73 -12.31
C SER A 211 18.90 15.72 -11.58
N ASP A 212 19.80 16.63 -11.93
CA ASP A 212 21.12 16.76 -11.31
C ASP A 212 21.07 17.39 -9.91
N ARG A 213 19.94 17.91 -9.51
CA ARG A 213 19.70 18.46 -8.17
C ARG A 213 19.22 17.41 -7.17
N ILE A 214 18.86 16.21 -7.62
CA ILE A 214 18.45 15.10 -6.76
C ILE A 214 19.70 14.54 -6.08
N VAL A 215 19.85 14.86 -4.79
CA VAL A 215 21.01 14.45 -3.97
C VAL A 215 20.64 13.31 -3.04
N TYR A 216 19.38 13.23 -2.62
CA TYR A 216 18.87 12.22 -1.71
C TYR A 216 17.62 11.56 -2.28
N THR A 217 17.46 10.27 -1.97
CA THR A 217 16.25 9.53 -2.30
C THR A 217 15.74 8.78 -1.08
N CYS A 218 14.43 8.59 -0.98
CA CYS A 218 13.76 7.83 0.07
C CYS A 218 12.54 7.08 -0.52
N ASP A 219 12.08 6.08 0.20
CA ASP A 219 11.04 5.17 -0.29
C ASP A 219 9.61 5.60 0.10
N ASP A 220 9.49 6.56 1.02
CA ASP A 220 8.20 7.01 1.51
C ASP A 220 8.14 8.51 1.85
N THR A 221 6.91 9.03 1.88
CA THR A 221 6.63 10.45 2.10
C THR A 221 7.04 10.94 3.50
N LEU A 222 6.94 10.11 4.53
CA LEU A 222 7.26 10.52 5.90
C LEU A 222 8.76 10.68 6.08
N SER A 223 9.55 9.78 5.49
CA SER A 223 11.01 9.90 5.44
C SER A 223 11.44 11.18 4.69
N LEU A 224 10.79 11.48 3.56
CA LEU A 224 11.06 12.72 2.83
C LEU A 224 10.77 13.95 3.70
N ILE A 225 9.62 13.98 4.37
CA ILE A 225 9.23 15.07 5.27
C ILE A 225 10.24 15.22 6.44
N ALA A 226 10.71 14.11 7.00
CA ALA A 226 11.70 14.15 8.08
C ALA A 226 13.03 14.78 7.61
N LEU A 227 13.52 14.39 6.42
CA LEU A 227 14.74 14.96 5.84
C LEU A 227 14.58 16.46 5.52
N VAL A 228 13.45 16.87 4.94
CA VAL A 228 13.15 18.28 4.72
C VAL A 228 13.10 19.06 6.03
N SER A 229 12.43 18.51 7.05
CA SER A 229 12.30 19.14 8.38
C SER A 229 13.67 19.32 9.06
N ALA A 230 14.64 18.45 8.76
CA ALA A 230 16.02 18.55 9.23
C ALA A 230 16.89 19.52 8.39
N GLY A 231 16.33 20.16 7.36
CA GLY A 231 17.06 21.11 6.52
C GLY A 231 18.04 20.47 5.53
N VAL A 232 17.91 19.15 5.27
CA VAL A 232 18.83 18.41 4.38
C VAL A 232 18.65 18.80 2.90
N GLY A 233 17.42 19.19 2.54
CA GLY A 233 17.05 19.61 1.20
C GLY A 233 15.58 19.98 1.12
N VAL A 234 15.06 20.10 -0.09
CA VAL A 234 13.65 20.36 -0.39
C VAL A 234 13.05 19.18 -1.17
N GLY A 235 11.72 18.99 -1.12
CA GLY A 235 11.10 17.92 -1.89
C GLY A 235 9.58 18.08 -2.00
N PHE A 236 8.99 17.48 -3.01
CA PHE A 236 7.55 17.55 -3.20
C PHE A 236 6.83 16.52 -2.33
N VAL A 237 5.84 16.98 -1.59
CA VAL A 237 5.01 16.15 -0.70
C VAL A 237 3.53 16.43 -0.96
N PRO A 238 2.64 15.47 -0.70
CA PRO A 238 1.21 15.70 -0.82
C PRO A 238 0.74 16.82 0.11
N GLU A 239 -0.26 17.55 -0.32
CA GLU A 239 -0.84 18.70 0.42
C GLU A 239 -1.32 18.32 1.82
N TRP A 240 -1.77 17.08 2.06
CA TRP A 240 -2.18 16.61 3.40
C TRP A 240 -1.06 16.70 4.45
N ALA A 241 0.21 16.74 4.02
CA ALA A 241 1.35 16.94 4.94
C ALA A 241 1.23 18.24 5.75
N ALA A 242 0.45 19.20 5.27
CA ALA A 242 0.10 20.40 6.02
C ALA A 242 -0.64 20.11 7.33
N ASN A 243 -1.29 18.97 7.48
CA ASN A 243 -2.07 18.59 8.67
C ASN A 243 -1.24 17.82 9.71
N LEU A 244 0.04 17.53 9.42
CA LEU A 244 0.90 16.83 10.38
C LEU A 244 1.21 17.72 11.58
N PRO A 245 1.20 17.17 12.80
CA PRO A 245 1.60 17.93 13.99
C PRO A 245 3.10 18.22 13.99
N ASN A 246 3.51 19.24 14.75
CA ASN A 246 4.92 19.59 15.02
C ASN A 246 5.80 19.74 13.75
N ARG A 247 5.28 20.40 12.73
CA ARG A 247 5.96 20.60 11.46
C ARG A 247 7.12 21.59 11.58
N ASN A 248 8.32 21.20 11.17
CA ASN A 248 9.45 22.11 10.96
C ASN A 248 9.67 22.39 9.45
N PHE A 249 8.56 22.52 8.68
CA PHE A 249 8.59 22.84 7.25
C PHE A 249 7.40 23.72 6.87
N ARG A 250 7.51 24.35 5.70
CA ARG A 250 6.43 25.06 5.01
C ARG A 250 6.15 24.35 3.69
N LEU A 251 4.91 24.45 3.21
CA LEU A 251 4.53 24.01 1.88
C LEU A 251 4.41 25.21 0.96
N LYS A 252 5.04 25.15 -0.20
CA LYS A 252 5.07 26.20 -1.20
C LYS A 252 4.61 25.67 -2.55
N ALA A 253 3.86 26.48 -3.28
CA ALA A 253 3.63 26.22 -4.69
C ALA A 253 4.87 26.68 -5.49
N VAL A 254 5.23 25.93 -6.51
CA VAL A 254 6.22 26.35 -7.51
C VAL A 254 5.44 26.83 -8.73
N GLU A 255 5.76 28.03 -9.25
CA GLU A 255 4.93 28.69 -10.28
C GLU A 255 4.75 27.84 -11.54
N GLU A 256 5.83 27.18 -11.96
CA GLU A 256 5.87 26.44 -13.22
C GLU A 256 5.54 24.93 -13.05
N ILE A 257 5.28 24.47 -11.83
CA ILE A 257 5.07 23.05 -11.53
C ILE A 257 3.77 22.85 -10.78
N ASP A 258 2.78 22.24 -11.42
CA ASP A 258 1.53 21.79 -10.78
C ASP A 258 1.44 20.25 -10.78
N LEU A 259 1.99 19.64 -9.75
CA LEU A 259 2.01 18.19 -9.59
C LEU A 259 0.70 17.69 -8.99
N ARG A 260 0.00 16.81 -9.73
CA ARG A 260 -1.24 16.17 -9.28
C ARG A 260 -1.18 14.68 -9.55
N ILE A 261 -1.41 13.89 -8.52
CA ILE A 261 -1.35 12.44 -8.64
C ILE A 261 -2.68 11.84 -8.21
N GLY A 262 -3.26 11.04 -9.10
CA GLY A 262 -4.50 10.34 -8.84
C GLY A 262 -4.40 9.36 -7.67
N LEU A 263 -5.51 9.20 -6.96
CA LEU A 263 -5.75 8.18 -5.94
C LEU A 263 -7.09 7.52 -6.24
N GLY A 264 -7.15 6.21 -6.17
CA GLY A 264 -8.37 5.46 -6.45
C GLY A 264 -8.54 4.23 -5.57
N LEU A 265 -9.68 3.58 -5.73
CA LEU A 265 -9.97 2.27 -5.19
C LEU A 265 -9.71 1.20 -6.24
N ALA A 266 -9.10 0.09 -5.83
CA ALA A 266 -8.94 -1.12 -6.62
C ALA A 266 -9.53 -2.32 -5.89
N TRP A 267 -10.09 -3.27 -6.64
CA TRP A 267 -10.63 -4.53 -6.13
C TRP A 267 -10.63 -5.60 -7.21
N SER A 268 -10.69 -6.87 -6.82
CA SER A 268 -10.81 -7.98 -7.77
C SER A 268 -12.21 -8.02 -8.39
N LYS A 269 -12.30 -8.32 -9.68
CA LYS A 269 -13.58 -8.56 -10.36
C LYS A 269 -14.32 -9.78 -9.80
N GLN A 270 -13.58 -10.73 -9.22
CA GLN A 270 -14.06 -12.02 -8.74
C GLN A 270 -14.19 -12.11 -7.22
N ASP A 271 -13.88 -11.03 -6.48
CA ASP A 271 -13.97 -11.04 -5.01
C ASP A 271 -15.43 -11.24 -4.55
N PRO A 272 -15.74 -12.30 -3.83
CA PRO A 272 -17.09 -12.60 -3.38
C PRO A 272 -17.46 -11.92 -2.05
N THR A 273 -16.62 -11.01 -1.53
CA THR A 273 -16.83 -10.39 -0.21
C THR A 273 -18.23 -9.76 -0.09
N ALA A 274 -18.94 -10.14 0.96
CA ALA A 274 -20.24 -9.55 1.29
C ALA A 274 -20.10 -8.03 1.52
N ASN A 275 -21.09 -7.27 1.06
CA ASN A 275 -21.14 -5.80 1.16
C ASN A 275 -20.06 -5.04 0.35
N ARG A 276 -19.24 -5.74 -0.46
CA ARG A 276 -18.19 -5.10 -1.27
C ARG A 276 -18.73 -3.97 -2.14
N ASP A 277 -19.80 -4.23 -2.88
CA ASP A 277 -20.35 -3.25 -3.82
C ASP A 277 -20.92 -2.02 -3.12
N ASP A 278 -21.53 -2.20 -1.95
CA ASP A 278 -21.96 -1.09 -1.07
C ASP A 278 -20.76 -0.31 -0.54
N ILE A 279 -19.67 -0.97 -0.17
CA ILE A 279 -18.46 -0.30 0.32
C ILE A 279 -17.78 0.49 -0.81
N ILE A 280 -17.77 -0.04 -2.04
CA ILE A 280 -17.31 0.68 -3.23
C ILE A 280 -18.19 1.91 -3.47
N GLU A 281 -19.50 1.79 -3.30
CA GLU A 281 -20.43 2.91 -3.44
C GLU A 281 -20.18 4.00 -2.38
N ILE A 282 -19.84 3.62 -1.15
CA ILE A 282 -19.37 4.58 -0.13
C ILE A 282 -18.14 5.35 -0.63
N GLY A 283 -17.21 4.67 -1.29
CA GLY A 283 -16.05 5.30 -1.93
C GLY A 283 -16.44 6.30 -3.01
N ARG A 284 -17.41 5.97 -3.87
CA ARG A 284 -17.94 6.87 -4.91
C ARG A 284 -18.56 8.14 -4.32
N GLN A 285 -19.35 7.97 -3.28
CA GLN A 285 -19.98 9.09 -2.57
C GLN A 285 -18.94 9.99 -1.90
N LEU A 286 -17.88 9.39 -1.36
CA LEU A 286 -16.76 10.14 -0.80
C LEU A 286 -16.05 10.97 -1.89
N ALA A 287 -15.73 10.36 -3.05
CA ALA A 287 -15.16 11.06 -4.19
C ALA A 287 -16.00 12.27 -4.63
N SER A 288 -17.32 12.07 -4.75
CA SER A 288 -18.25 13.15 -5.08
C SER A 288 -18.28 14.26 -4.03
N THR A 289 -18.11 13.92 -2.76
CA THR A 289 -18.05 14.90 -1.66
C THR A 289 -16.74 15.71 -1.74
N ILE A 290 -15.62 15.04 -1.99
CA ILE A 290 -14.30 15.69 -2.13
C ILE A 290 -14.29 16.64 -3.34
N ALA A 291 -14.81 16.18 -4.49
CA ALA A 291 -14.88 16.99 -5.71
C ALA A 291 -15.75 18.26 -5.57
N LYS A 292 -16.77 18.23 -4.71
CA LYS A 292 -17.66 19.37 -4.44
C LYS A 292 -17.17 20.28 -3.31
N ALA A 293 -16.19 19.83 -2.52
CA ALA A 293 -15.62 20.67 -1.47
C ALA A 293 -14.86 21.83 -2.12
N PRO A 294 -15.18 23.12 -1.77
CA PRO A 294 -14.39 24.25 -2.26
C PRO A 294 -12.96 24.02 -1.87
N ALA A 295 -12.02 24.29 -2.80
CA ALA A 295 -10.59 24.22 -2.52
C ALA A 295 -10.35 24.92 -1.18
N ARG A 296 -10.04 24.15 -0.14
CA ARG A 296 -9.96 24.68 1.23
C ARG A 296 -8.93 25.79 1.23
N LYS A 297 -9.37 27.04 1.43
CA LYS A 297 -8.55 28.18 1.81
C LYS A 297 -7.92 27.89 3.18
N GLN A 298 -6.92 27.06 3.25
CA GLN A 298 -6.36 26.61 4.54
C GLN A 298 -4.85 26.77 4.66
N TYR A 299 -4.26 27.69 3.92
CA TYR A 299 -2.82 27.96 4.14
C TYR A 299 -2.56 29.48 4.28
N ARG A 300 -3.35 30.13 5.15
CA ARG A 300 -2.97 31.39 5.78
C ARG A 300 -2.81 31.11 7.27
N ASN A 301 -1.60 30.84 7.68
CA ASN A 301 -0.87 31.17 8.91
C ASN A 301 0.34 30.25 9.07
#